data_3c1a647d83523259372df1fe2c4c343d
#
_entry.id   3c1a647d83523259372df1fe2c4c343d
#
_cell.length_a   1.000
_cell.length_b   1.000
_cell.length_c   1.000
_cell.angle_alpha   90.00
_cell.angle_beta   90.00
_cell.angle_gamma   90.00
#
_symmetry.space_group_name_H-M   'P 1'
#
loop_
_entity.id
_entity.type
_entity.pdbx_description
1 polymer ?
#
loop_
_entity_poly.entity_id
_entity_poly.type
_entity_poly.pdbx_seq_one_letter_code
_entity_poly.pdbx_strand_id
1 'polypeptide(L)'
;MKNSTIFSGRPVTILLVLFTLLSFSNGCSKDDPDETTTTNGTSGNPNEILMQGSSFSPASITIQAGTKITWRNKDGMTHTVTSDSGVFDSGNIPANGSYSYTFATPGSYPYHCNIHTGMTGVVTVN
;
A
#
# COMPACT_ATOMS: atom_id res chain seq x y z
N MET A 1 -42.13 14.71 55.62
CA MET A 1 -40.99 15.53 56.11
C MET A 1 -40.27 16.05 54.85
N LYS A 2 -40.23 17.33 54.74
CA LYS A 2 -39.76 18.09 53.53
C LYS A 2 -38.28 18.36 53.68
N ASN A 3 -37.47 18.15 52.63
CA ASN A 3 -36.20 18.84 52.52
C ASN A 3 -36.01 19.31 51.07
N SER A 4 -36.20 20.59 50.92
CA SER A 4 -35.82 21.39 49.75
C SER A 4 -34.33 21.65 49.80
N THR A 5 -33.64 21.37 48.74
CA THR A 5 -32.27 21.87 48.53
C THR A 5 -32.28 22.81 47.33
N ILE A 6 -32.07 24.07 47.64
CA ILE A 6 -31.96 25.18 46.70
C ILE A 6 -30.63 25.10 46.00
N PHE A 7 -30.62 25.00 44.66
CA PHE A 7 -29.41 25.08 43.86
C PHE A 7 -29.28 26.53 43.34
N SER A 8 -28.31 27.22 43.95
CA SER A 8 -27.94 28.59 43.62
C SER A 8 -27.22 28.62 42.24
N GLY A 9 -27.83 29.28 41.28
CA GLY A 9 -27.24 29.54 39.98
C GLY A 9 -26.15 30.60 40.05
N ARG A 10 -25.00 30.30 39.48
CA ARG A 10 -23.94 31.26 39.17
C ARG A 10 -24.00 31.58 37.68
N PRO A 11 -23.99 32.86 37.29
CA PRO A 11 -24.01 33.22 35.87
C PRO A 11 -22.63 32.97 35.27
N VAL A 12 -22.58 32.21 34.19
CA VAL A 12 -21.42 32.03 33.35
C VAL A 12 -21.32 33.25 32.43
N THR A 13 -20.35 34.08 32.68
CA THR A 13 -20.01 35.23 31.84
C THR A 13 -19.43 34.70 30.52
N ILE A 14 -20.16 34.89 29.43
CA ILE A 14 -19.69 34.58 28.08
C ILE A 14 -18.72 35.67 27.66
N LEU A 15 -17.42 35.36 27.70
CA LEU A 15 -16.37 36.21 27.13
C LEU A 15 -16.33 35.97 25.63
N LEU A 16 -16.83 36.92 24.88
CA LEU A 16 -16.78 36.93 23.42
C LEU A 16 -15.35 37.31 23.00
N VAL A 17 -14.53 36.32 22.69
CA VAL A 17 -13.21 36.55 22.09
C VAL A 17 -13.40 36.68 20.58
N LEU A 18 -13.31 37.92 20.11
CA LEU A 18 -13.15 38.22 18.69
C LEU A 18 -11.82 37.63 18.21
N PHE A 19 -11.88 36.55 17.47
CA PHE A 19 -10.70 36.01 16.78
C PHE A 19 -10.63 36.66 15.39
N THR A 20 -9.74 37.64 15.28
CA THR A 20 -9.40 38.29 14.02
C THR A 20 -8.78 37.26 13.07
N LEU A 21 -9.37 37.16 11.88
CA LEU A 21 -8.78 36.44 10.76
C LEU A 21 -7.43 37.10 10.39
N LEU A 22 -6.33 36.43 10.68
CA LEU A 22 -5.07 36.66 9.99
C LEU A 22 -4.94 35.60 8.91
N SER A 23 -5.13 36.04 7.67
CA SER A 23 -4.76 35.29 6.49
C SER A 23 -3.24 35.16 6.45
N PHE A 24 -2.71 33.98 6.69
CA PHE A 24 -1.34 33.61 6.29
C PHE A 24 -1.41 32.72 5.07
N SER A 25 -1.33 33.37 3.93
CA SER A 25 -0.79 32.75 2.73
C SER A 25 0.71 32.67 2.90
N ASN A 26 1.25 31.49 2.93
CA ASN A 26 2.62 31.12 2.52
C ASN A 26 2.72 29.63 2.79
N GLY A 27 3.07 28.93 1.83
CA GLY A 27 4.32 28.96 1.08
C GLY A 27 4.83 27.57 1.15
N CYS A 28 4.74 26.95 0.06
CA CYS A 28 5.73 26.06 -0.55
C CYS A 28 6.90 25.67 0.33
N SER A 29 7.26 24.43 0.18
CA SER A 29 8.53 23.80 0.51
C SER A 29 8.60 23.20 1.89
N LYS A 30 8.41 21.91 1.90
CA LYS A 30 9.25 21.05 2.71
C LYS A 30 9.77 19.94 1.83
N ASP A 31 11.04 20.06 1.61
CA ASP A 31 11.91 19.00 1.18
C ASP A 31 11.78 17.85 2.17
N ASP A 32 11.12 16.77 1.76
CA ASP A 32 11.24 15.50 2.43
C ASP A 32 12.52 14.84 1.94
N PRO A 33 13.39 14.37 2.83
CA PRO A 33 14.61 13.71 2.44
C PRO A 33 14.28 12.35 1.84
N ASP A 34 14.61 12.22 0.56
CA ASP A 34 15.15 11.07 -0.12
C ASP A 34 14.63 9.69 0.34
N GLU A 35 13.45 9.32 -0.17
CA GLU A 35 13.14 7.92 -0.33
C GLU A 35 13.49 7.54 -1.76
N THR A 36 14.70 7.01 -1.94
CA THR A 36 15.15 6.44 -3.20
C THR A 36 14.32 5.20 -3.52
N THR A 37 13.11 5.42 -3.98
CA THR A 37 12.31 4.38 -4.61
C THR A 37 12.81 4.22 -6.04
N THR A 38 13.74 3.32 -6.24
CA THR A 38 14.12 2.89 -7.60
C THR A 38 12.96 2.08 -8.19
N THR A 39 11.97 2.78 -8.71
CA THR A 39 10.89 2.18 -9.51
C THR A 39 11.30 2.18 -10.98
N ASN A 40 11.95 1.13 -11.43
CA ASN A 40 12.04 0.80 -12.83
C ASN A 40 10.89 -0.15 -13.19
N GLY A 41 9.75 0.42 -13.60
CA GLY A 41 8.61 -0.34 -14.11
C GLY A 41 7.37 0.54 -14.13
N THR A 42 6.96 0.97 -15.33
CA THR A 42 5.79 1.82 -15.56
C THR A 42 4.49 1.05 -15.25
N SER A 43 4.19 0.85 -13.98
CA SER A 43 2.84 0.61 -13.48
C SER A 43 2.43 1.86 -12.69
N GLY A 44 1.27 2.41 -12.98
CA GLY A 44 0.75 3.58 -12.25
C GLY A 44 0.36 3.28 -10.78
N ASN A 45 0.62 2.06 -10.32
CA ASN A 45 0.38 1.60 -8.94
C ASN A 45 1.68 1.02 -8.38
N PRO A 46 2.25 1.60 -7.31
CA PRO A 46 3.52 1.14 -6.74
C PRO A 46 3.48 -0.30 -6.20
N ASN A 47 2.29 -0.84 -5.95
CA ASN A 47 2.08 -2.19 -5.42
C ASN A 47 1.55 -3.17 -6.49
N GLU A 48 1.81 -2.88 -7.76
CA GLU A 48 1.41 -3.74 -8.88
C GLU A 48 2.63 -4.29 -9.62
N ILE A 49 2.59 -5.57 -9.94
CA ILE A 49 3.56 -6.27 -10.78
C ILE A 49 2.84 -6.76 -12.03
N LEU A 50 3.32 -6.36 -13.19
CA LEU A 50 2.76 -6.82 -14.46
C LEU A 50 3.44 -8.12 -14.89
N MET A 51 2.66 -9.03 -15.46
CA MET A 51 3.14 -10.18 -16.20
C MET A 51 2.98 -9.84 -17.68
N GLN A 52 4.11 -9.59 -18.34
CA GLN A 52 4.14 -9.16 -19.73
C GLN A 52 5.40 -9.67 -20.42
N GLY A 53 5.26 -10.23 -21.63
CA GLY A 53 6.37 -10.82 -22.37
C GLY A 53 7.02 -11.99 -21.64
N SER A 54 6.23 -12.81 -20.94
CA SER A 54 6.70 -13.90 -20.09
C SER A 54 7.72 -13.46 -19.02
N SER A 55 7.52 -12.27 -18.47
CA SER A 55 8.36 -11.67 -17.44
C SER A 55 7.52 -10.97 -16.38
N PHE A 56 8.02 -10.89 -15.15
CA PHE A 56 7.48 -10.01 -14.11
C PHE A 56 8.08 -8.61 -14.21
N SER A 57 7.26 -7.57 -14.14
CA SER A 57 7.71 -6.18 -14.21
C SER A 57 7.00 -5.32 -13.14
N PRO A 58 7.75 -4.80 -12.14
CA PRO A 58 9.17 -5.05 -11.89
C PRO A 58 9.44 -6.49 -11.43
N ALA A 59 10.63 -7.03 -11.75
CA ALA A 59 11.03 -8.35 -11.29
C ALA A 59 11.44 -8.38 -9.80
N SER A 60 11.79 -7.22 -9.24
CA SER A 60 12.13 -7.05 -7.83
C SER A 60 11.42 -5.83 -7.26
N ILE A 61 10.82 -5.98 -6.06
CA ILE A 61 10.15 -4.90 -5.35
C ILE A 61 10.45 -5.00 -3.85
N THR A 62 10.60 -3.84 -3.20
CA THR A 62 10.74 -3.75 -1.74
C THR A 62 9.52 -3.04 -1.16
N ILE A 63 8.92 -3.63 -0.14
CA ILE A 63 7.69 -3.15 0.50
C ILE A 63 7.78 -3.21 2.02
N GLN A 64 6.83 -2.58 2.70
CA GLN A 64 6.66 -2.72 4.15
C GLN A 64 5.75 -3.90 4.49
N ALA A 65 5.96 -4.50 5.68
CA ALA A 65 5.06 -5.53 6.19
C ALA A 65 3.61 -5.01 6.25
N GLY A 66 2.66 -5.87 5.90
CA GLY A 66 1.24 -5.54 5.76
C GLY A 66 0.84 -5.05 4.37
N THR A 67 1.78 -4.85 3.45
CA THR A 67 1.48 -4.41 2.08
C THR A 67 0.87 -5.56 1.26
N LYS A 68 -0.14 -5.22 0.48
CA LYS A 68 -0.74 -6.11 -0.52
C LYS A 68 -0.14 -5.83 -1.90
N ILE A 69 0.45 -6.84 -2.54
CA ILE A 69 0.89 -6.80 -3.94
C ILE A 69 -0.17 -7.43 -4.84
N THR A 70 -0.33 -6.86 -6.02
CA THR A 70 -1.22 -7.40 -7.07
C THR A 70 -0.41 -7.70 -8.32
N TRP A 71 -0.42 -8.94 -8.77
CA TRP A 71 0.10 -9.35 -10.08
C TRP A 71 -1.02 -9.29 -11.09
N ARG A 72 -0.76 -8.65 -12.22
CA ARG A 72 -1.73 -8.52 -13.32
C ARG A 72 -1.18 -9.10 -14.61
N ASN A 73 -1.89 -10.05 -15.17
CA ASN A 73 -1.52 -10.65 -16.45
C ASN A 73 -1.93 -9.73 -17.62
N LYS A 74 -0.92 -9.23 -18.33
CA LYS A 74 -1.06 -8.41 -19.54
C LYS A 74 -0.73 -9.18 -20.82
N ASP A 75 -0.33 -10.44 -20.70
CA ASP A 75 -0.13 -11.33 -21.84
C ASP A 75 -1.43 -11.99 -22.28
N GLY A 76 -1.44 -12.49 -23.51
CA GLY A 76 -2.50 -13.34 -24.04
C GLY A 76 -2.44 -14.80 -23.54
N MET A 77 -1.42 -15.15 -22.77
CA MET A 77 -1.16 -16.50 -22.26
C MET A 77 -1.44 -16.58 -20.76
N THR A 78 -1.67 -17.79 -20.27
CA THR A 78 -1.82 -18.06 -18.84
C THR A 78 -0.48 -18.06 -18.14
N HIS A 79 -0.41 -17.47 -16.94
CA HIS A 79 0.75 -17.47 -16.05
C HIS A 79 0.37 -18.01 -14.67
N THR A 80 1.37 -18.22 -13.81
CA THR A 80 1.22 -18.44 -12.37
C THR A 80 2.13 -17.53 -11.59
N VAL A 81 1.83 -17.35 -10.30
CA VAL A 81 2.69 -16.68 -9.32
C VAL A 81 2.84 -17.64 -8.15
N THR A 82 3.95 -18.37 -8.12
CA THR A 82 4.17 -19.46 -7.17
C THR A 82 5.42 -19.18 -6.35
N SER A 83 5.27 -19.08 -5.03
CA SER A 83 6.39 -18.88 -4.10
C SER A 83 7.33 -20.09 -4.07
N ASP A 84 8.63 -19.85 -4.12
CA ASP A 84 9.64 -20.93 -4.02
C ASP A 84 9.61 -21.62 -2.65
N SER A 85 9.14 -20.92 -1.61
CA SER A 85 8.98 -21.44 -0.24
C SER A 85 7.56 -21.95 0.08
N GLY A 86 6.64 -21.92 -0.89
CA GLY A 86 5.27 -22.41 -0.72
C GLY A 86 4.35 -21.52 0.12
N VAL A 87 4.72 -20.24 0.32
CA VAL A 87 3.93 -19.29 1.12
C VAL A 87 2.67 -18.83 0.39
N PHE A 88 2.72 -18.76 -0.93
CA PHE A 88 1.58 -18.44 -1.79
C PHE A 88 1.66 -19.18 -3.13
N ASP A 89 0.50 -19.42 -3.70
CA ASP A 89 0.32 -19.96 -5.06
C ASP A 89 -0.97 -19.39 -5.64
N SER A 90 -0.87 -18.78 -6.80
CA SER A 90 -2.03 -18.19 -7.49
C SER A 90 -2.88 -19.21 -8.24
N GLY A 91 -2.32 -20.40 -8.53
CA GLY A 91 -2.83 -21.24 -9.61
C GLY A 91 -2.75 -20.51 -10.96
N ASN A 92 -3.57 -20.91 -11.90
CA ASN A 92 -3.59 -20.34 -13.25
C ASN A 92 -4.25 -18.96 -13.28
N ILE A 93 -3.52 -17.97 -13.79
CA ILE A 93 -4.00 -16.60 -14.03
C ILE A 93 -4.17 -16.42 -15.54
N PRO A 94 -5.40 -16.41 -16.07
CA PRO A 94 -5.64 -16.25 -17.50
C PRO A 94 -5.29 -14.83 -17.98
N ALA A 95 -5.30 -14.62 -19.29
CA ALA A 95 -5.14 -13.29 -19.89
C ALA A 95 -6.08 -12.27 -19.25
N ASN A 96 -5.55 -11.09 -18.91
CA ASN A 96 -6.22 -10.01 -18.17
C ASN A 96 -6.64 -10.34 -16.73
N GLY A 97 -6.34 -11.55 -16.25
CA GLY A 97 -6.55 -11.95 -14.86
C GLY A 97 -5.56 -11.29 -13.89
N SER A 98 -5.82 -11.44 -12.61
CA SER A 98 -4.95 -10.94 -11.56
C SER A 98 -4.97 -11.84 -10.33
N TYR A 99 -3.91 -11.75 -9.53
CA TYR A 99 -3.77 -12.38 -8.23
C TYR A 99 -3.24 -11.36 -7.23
N SER A 100 -3.60 -11.48 -5.97
CA SER A 100 -3.08 -10.59 -4.92
C SER A 100 -2.72 -11.38 -3.68
N TYR A 101 -1.64 -10.94 -3.02
CA TYR A 101 -1.19 -11.50 -1.74
C TYR A 101 -0.75 -10.39 -0.79
N THR A 102 -1.04 -10.54 0.52
CA THR A 102 -0.63 -9.58 1.56
C THR A 102 0.54 -10.16 2.34
N PHE A 103 1.65 -9.44 2.35
CA PHE A 103 2.89 -9.84 3.02
C PHE A 103 2.91 -9.30 4.45
N ALA A 104 2.54 -10.15 5.41
CA ALA A 104 2.45 -9.75 6.82
C ALA A 104 3.79 -9.78 7.57
N THR A 105 4.77 -10.57 7.10
CA THR A 105 6.02 -10.83 7.80
C THR A 105 7.22 -10.32 7.01
N PRO A 106 8.18 -9.64 7.64
CA PRO A 106 9.44 -9.28 6.99
C PRO A 106 10.20 -10.51 6.46
N GLY A 107 10.87 -10.34 5.32
CA GLY A 107 11.63 -11.41 4.70
C GLY A 107 11.78 -11.25 3.19
N SER A 108 12.47 -12.21 2.57
CA SER A 108 12.62 -12.30 1.10
C SER A 108 11.75 -13.43 0.57
N TYR A 109 10.95 -13.12 -0.43
CA TYR A 109 9.96 -14.01 -1.03
C TYR A 109 10.22 -14.17 -2.53
N PRO A 110 11.16 -15.05 -2.92
CA PRO A 110 11.36 -15.40 -4.32
C PRO A 110 10.16 -16.20 -4.83
N TYR A 111 9.83 -16.00 -6.10
CA TYR A 111 8.70 -16.65 -6.75
C TYR A 111 8.96 -16.83 -8.25
N HIS A 112 8.22 -17.71 -8.87
CA HIS A 112 8.32 -18.03 -10.29
C HIS A 112 6.97 -18.32 -10.93
N CYS A 113 6.97 -18.43 -12.25
CA CYS A 113 5.86 -18.97 -13.03
C CYS A 113 6.10 -20.46 -13.32
N ASN A 114 5.17 -21.33 -12.93
CA ASN A 114 5.29 -22.77 -13.17
C ASN A 114 5.19 -23.16 -14.66
N ILE A 115 4.61 -22.26 -15.50
CA ILE A 115 4.35 -22.54 -16.92
C ILE A 115 5.53 -22.12 -17.79
N HIS A 116 6.20 -21.01 -17.42
CA HIS A 116 7.26 -20.43 -18.24
C HIS A 116 8.59 -20.45 -17.50
N THR A 117 9.49 -21.30 -17.95
CA THR A 117 10.85 -21.43 -17.38
C THR A 117 11.61 -20.12 -17.47
N GLY A 118 12.24 -19.70 -16.37
CA GLY A 118 13.02 -18.46 -16.31
C GLY A 118 12.21 -17.20 -15.97
N MET A 119 10.90 -17.27 -15.89
CA MET A 119 10.05 -16.17 -15.41
C MET A 119 10.05 -16.15 -13.88
N THR A 120 10.93 -15.31 -13.29
CA THR A 120 11.16 -15.23 -11.85
C THR A 120 11.03 -13.81 -11.32
N GLY A 121 10.77 -13.68 -10.02
CA GLY A 121 10.72 -12.40 -9.32
C GLY A 121 11.01 -12.55 -7.84
N VAL A 122 11.16 -11.42 -7.14
CA VAL A 122 11.34 -11.39 -5.68
C VAL A 122 10.60 -10.20 -5.06
N VAL A 123 9.91 -10.46 -3.96
CA VAL A 123 9.37 -9.41 -3.07
C VAL A 123 10.20 -9.41 -1.80
N THR A 124 10.79 -8.25 -1.46
CA THR A 124 11.50 -8.03 -0.20
C THR A 124 10.59 -7.23 0.73
N VAL A 125 10.39 -7.71 1.95
CA VAL A 125 9.51 -7.10 2.95
C VAL A 125 10.35 -6.65 4.15
N ASN A 126 10.24 -5.35 4.49
CA ASN A 126 10.91 -4.71 5.63
C ASN A 126 9.97 -4.59 6.83
#